data_cc69f6bcf2505700ec5e12923d6fc68d
#
_entry.id   cc69f6bcf2505700ec5e12923d6fc68d
#
_cell.length_a   1.000
_cell.length_b   1.000
_cell.length_c   1.000
_cell.angle_alpha   90.00
_cell.angle_beta   90.00
_cell.angle_gamma   90.00
#
_symmetry.space_group_name_H-M   'P 1'
#
loop_
_entity.id
_entity.type
_entity.pdbx_description
1 polymer ?
#
loop_
_entity_poly.entity_id
_entity_poly.type
_entity_poly.pdbx_seq_one_letter_code
_entity_poly.pdbx_strand_id
1 'polypeptide(L)'
;MNKTKRKIFETSMKLFAEKGYDATSIEEITATVGVAKGTLYYHFSSKEEIFQFLVEEGVKLLKNSIAIKTAKLTNSIDKIKAIVLIEIKVLVQYESFMTIILSEIWGNSQRSKMCRDYIFEYIQMIEEIVEEGIEKEEIIKANPNVIASGIFGFVCSSLIYKLRRETNIEVIDLYKEIEKSFILKLKNKREEE
;
A
#
# COMPACT_ATOMS: atom_id res chain seq x y z
N MET A 1 -0.27 -20.59 3.74
CA MET A 1 -1.75 -20.53 3.58
C MET A 1 -2.21 -21.69 2.71
N ASN A 2 -3.25 -22.46 3.13
CA ASN A 2 -3.75 -23.56 2.30
C ASN A 2 -4.57 -23.04 1.09
N LYS A 3 -4.80 -23.91 0.07
CA LYS A 3 -5.44 -23.55 -1.20
C LYS A 3 -6.86 -22.95 -1.02
N THR A 4 -7.65 -23.51 -0.12
CA THR A 4 -9.02 -23.05 0.14
C THR A 4 -9.04 -21.68 0.81
N LYS A 5 -8.23 -21.49 1.87
CA LYS A 5 -8.10 -20.19 2.57
C LYS A 5 -7.65 -19.10 1.60
N ARG A 6 -6.71 -19.43 0.72
CA ARG A 6 -6.23 -18.51 -0.33
C ARG A 6 -7.35 -18.12 -1.31
N LYS A 7 -8.14 -19.09 -1.77
CA LYS A 7 -9.25 -18.82 -2.69
C LYS A 7 -10.35 -17.96 -2.06
N ILE A 8 -10.68 -18.20 -0.78
CA ILE A 8 -11.60 -17.35 -0.02
C ILE A 8 -11.06 -15.92 0.06
N PHE A 9 -9.79 -15.76 0.43
CA PHE A 9 -9.10 -14.48 0.52
C PHE A 9 -9.14 -13.69 -0.81
N GLU A 10 -8.69 -14.30 -1.92
CA GLU A 10 -8.62 -13.65 -3.23
C GLU A 10 -10.01 -13.25 -3.75
N THR A 11 -11.04 -14.11 -3.52
CA THR A 11 -12.42 -13.82 -3.90
C THR A 11 -13.02 -12.70 -3.05
N SER A 12 -12.80 -12.73 -1.73
CA SER A 12 -13.29 -11.68 -0.84
C SER A 12 -12.66 -10.32 -1.18
N MET A 13 -11.37 -10.30 -1.49
CA MET A 13 -10.68 -9.07 -1.92
C MET A 13 -11.34 -8.45 -3.16
N LYS A 14 -11.64 -9.25 -4.17
CA LYS A 14 -12.33 -8.76 -5.38
C LYS A 14 -13.72 -8.23 -5.07
N LEU A 15 -14.52 -8.99 -4.35
CA LEU A 15 -15.89 -8.58 -4.01
C LEU A 15 -15.94 -7.31 -3.16
N PHE A 16 -15.03 -7.17 -2.18
CA PHE A 16 -14.94 -5.96 -1.38
C PHE A 16 -14.52 -4.74 -2.22
N ALA A 17 -13.64 -4.92 -3.19
CA ALA A 17 -13.22 -3.84 -4.07
C ALA A 17 -14.33 -3.42 -5.05
N GLU A 18 -15.08 -4.38 -5.60
CA GLU A 18 -16.12 -4.15 -6.60
C GLU A 18 -17.41 -3.58 -6.02
N LYS A 19 -17.84 -4.10 -4.87
CA LYS A 19 -19.16 -3.80 -4.27
C LYS A 19 -19.08 -3.05 -2.95
N GLY A 20 -17.90 -2.95 -2.37
CA GLY A 20 -17.71 -2.48 -1.01
C GLY A 20 -17.87 -3.59 0.03
N TYR A 21 -17.29 -3.36 1.20
CA TYR A 21 -17.34 -4.33 2.31
C TYR A 21 -18.77 -4.60 2.77
N ASP A 22 -19.56 -3.55 3.02
CA ASP A 22 -20.90 -3.70 3.64
C ASP A 22 -21.90 -4.43 2.72
N ALA A 23 -21.83 -4.20 1.40
CA ALA A 23 -22.68 -4.84 0.42
C ALA A 23 -22.28 -6.30 0.09
N THR A 24 -21.09 -6.76 0.49
CA THR A 24 -20.64 -8.13 0.27
C THR A 24 -21.09 -9.04 1.41
N SER A 25 -21.77 -10.15 1.11
CA SER A 25 -22.21 -11.15 2.11
C SER A 25 -21.29 -12.39 2.15
N ILE A 26 -21.31 -13.10 3.28
CA ILE A 26 -20.64 -14.42 3.41
C ILE A 26 -21.19 -15.42 2.41
N GLU A 27 -22.51 -15.40 2.19
CA GLU A 27 -23.20 -16.26 1.22
C GLU A 27 -22.67 -16.03 -0.19
N GLU A 28 -22.49 -14.78 -0.57
CA GLU A 28 -21.92 -14.43 -1.88
C GLU A 28 -20.47 -14.87 -2.02
N ILE A 29 -19.65 -14.66 -0.99
CA ILE A 29 -18.26 -15.13 -0.98
C ILE A 29 -18.22 -16.65 -1.16
N THR A 30 -18.99 -17.40 -0.37
CA THR A 30 -19.01 -18.88 -0.43
C THR A 30 -19.52 -19.40 -1.75
N ALA A 31 -20.57 -18.80 -2.31
CA ALA A 31 -21.11 -19.16 -3.62
C ALA A 31 -20.07 -18.91 -4.73
N THR A 32 -19.39 -17.76 -4.72
CA THR A 32 -18.37 -17.42 -5.72
C THR A 32 -17.16 -18.33 -5.62
N VAL A 33 -16.72 -18.68 -4.41
CA VAL A 33 -15.59 -19.62 -4.17
C VAL A 33 -15.98 -21.04 -4.53
N GLY A 34 -17.27 -21.40 -4.42
CA GLY A 34 -17.77 -22.76 -4.59
C GLY A 34 -17.51 -23.66 -3.38
N VAL A 35 -17.66 -23.12 -2.15
CA VAL A 35 -17.51 -23.88 -0.89
C VAL A 35 -18.73 -23.75 0.00
N ALA A 36 -18.91 -24.72 0.89
CA ALA A 36 -19.95 -24.63 1.92
C ALA A 36 -19.64 -23.53 2.94
N LYS A 37 -20.68 -22.90 3.50
CA LYS A 37 -20.55 -21.87 4.55
C LYS A 37 -19.72 -22.34 5.74
N GLY A 38 -19.87 -23.60 6.17
CA GLY A 38 -19.04 -24.21 7.21
C GLY A 38 -17.55 -24.26 6.87
N THR A 39 -17.19 -24.44 5.59
CA THR A 39 -15.80 -24.41 5.16
C THR A 39 -15.20 -23.00 5.30
N LEU A 40 -15.98 -21.95 5.00
CA LEU A 40 -15.51 -20.58 5.22
C LEU A 40 -15.28 -20.33 6.72
N TYR A 41 -16.25 -20.69 7.57
CA TYR A 41 -16.13 -20.50 9.03
C TYR A 41 -15.05 -21.35 9.69
N TYR A 42 -14.62 -22.44 9.08
CA TYR A 42 -13.44 -23.18 9.51
C TYR A 42 -12.15 -22.36 9.33
N HIS A 43 -12.11 -21.45 8.36
CA HIS A 43 -10.93 -20.64 8.04
C HIS A 43 -10.97 -19.23 8.61
N PHE A 44 -12.15 -18.65 8.74
CA PHE A 44 -12.39 -17.29 9.23
C PHE A 44 -13.67 -17.25 10.03
N SER A 45 -13.63 -16.76 11.26
CA SER A 45 -14.77 -16.72 12.17
C SER A 45 -15.85 -15.71 11.77
N SER A 46 -15.47 -14.68 10.99
CA SER A 46 -16.37 -13.61 10.55
C SER A 46 -15.89 -12.95 9.25
N LYS A 47 -16.75 -12.10 8.68
CA LYS A 47 -16.40 -11.24 7.53
C LYS A 47 -15.33 -10.21 7.93
N GLU A 48 -15.39 -9.72 9.16
CA GLU A 48 -14.40 -8.81 9.74
C GLU A 48 -13.01 -9.46 9.80
N GLU A 49 -12.91 -10.72 10.20
CA GLU A 49 -11.63 -11.44 10.23
C GLU A 49 -11.04 -11.62 8.82
N ILE A 50 -11.90 -11.87 7.81
CA ILE A 50 -11.43 -11.92 6.42
C ILE A 50 -10.85 -10.56 6.02
N PHE A 51 -11.53 -9.47 6.34
CA PHE A 51 -11.09 -8.12 6.02
C PHE A 51 -9.78 -7.77 6.74
N GLN A 52 -9.71 -8.03 8.04
CA GLN A 52 -8.50 -7.81 8.85
C GLN A 52 -7.31 -8.59 8.27
N PHE A 53 -7.49 -9.87 8.00
CA PHE A 53 -6.47 -10.73 7.41
C PHE A 53 -6.00 -10.20 6.04
N LEU A 54 -6.91 -9.65 5.23
CA LEU A 54 -6.61 -9.04 3.94
C LEU A 54 -5.69 -7.82 4.10
N VAL A 55 -6.01 -6.93 5.04
CA VAL A 55 -5.22 -5.72 5.29
C VAL A 55 -3.85 -6.08 5.84
N GLU A 56 -3.79 -6.97 6.84
CA GLU A 56 -2.54 -7.44 7.46
C GLU A 56 -1.58 -8.09 6.44
N GLU A 57 -2.07 -9.00 5.61
CA GLU A 57 -1.22 -9.67 4.61
C GLU A 57 -0.74 -8.72 3.52
N GLY A 58 -1.58 -7.77 3.10
CA GLY A 58 -1.19 -6.75 2.11
C GLY A 58 -0.10 -5.81 2.64
N VAL A 59 -0.27 -5.28 3.84
CA VAL A 59 0.72 -4.41 4.49
C VAL A 59 2.03 -5.17 4.78
N LYS A 60 1.92 -6.41 5.25
CA LYS A 60 3.09 -7.27 5.49
C LYS A 60 3.88 -7.56 4.21
N LEU A 61 3.20 -7.82 3.09
CA LEU A 61 3.85 -7.99 1.79
C LEU A 61 4.62 -6.74 1.40
N LEU A 62 4.01 -5.56 1.54
CA LEU A 62 4.64 -4.27 1.22
C LEU A 62 5.87 -4.03 2.09
N LYS A 63 5.73 -4.10 3.43
CA LYS A 63 6.83 -3.90 4.39
C LYS A 63 8.00 -4.87 4.15
N ASN A 64 7.72 -6.16 3.94
CA ASN A 64 8.76 -7.16 3.67
C ASN A 64 9.49 -6.88 2.34
N SER A 65 8.76 -6.51 1.30
CA SER A 65 9.36 -6.18 -0.01
C SER A 65 10.30 -4.98 0.09
N ILE A 66 9.92 -3.97 0.87
CA ILE A 66 10.73 -2.79 1.14
C ILE A 66 11.97 -3.17 1.95
N ALA A 67 11.81 -3.90 3.08
CA ALA A 67 12.92 -4.29 3.94
C ALA A 67 14.00 -5.06 3.16
N ILE A 68 13.61 -6.02 2.30
CA ILE A 68 14.55 -6.78 1.47
C ILE A 68 15.30 -5.87 0.48
N LYS A 69 14.60 -4.92 -0.14
CA LYS A 69 15.20 -4.06 -1.17
C LYS A 69 16.08 -2.96 -0.60
N THR A 70 15.72 -2.43 0.57
CA THR A 70 16.47 -1.33 1.20
C THR A 70 17.64 -1.80 2.06
N ALA A 71 17.68 -3.09 2.45
CA ALA A 71 18.68 -3.66 3.37
C ALA A 71 20.15 -3.40 2.99
N LYS A 72 20.45 -3.27 1.69
CA LYS A 72 21.80 -3.04 1.17
C LYS A 72 22.04 -1.60 0.72
N LEU A 73 21.05 -0.73 0.84
CA LEU A 73 21.15 0.68 0.45
C LEU A 73 21.55 1.52 1.66
N THR A 74 22.57 2.33 1.49
CA THR A 74 23.09 3.24 2.53
C THR A 74 22.57 4.66 2.37
N ASN A 75 22.33 5.10 1.14
CA ASN A 75 21.83 6.43 0.84
C ASN A 75 20.30 6.51 0.97
N SER A 76 19.79 7.49 1.70
CA SER A 76 18.37 7.65 2.01
C SER A 76 17.51 7.95 0.77
N ILE A 77 18.03 8.68 -0.19
CA ILE A 77 17.34 8.94 -1.48
C ILE A 77 17.18 7.64 -2.27
N ASP A 78 18.18 6.76 -2.27
CA ASP A 78 18.07 5.47 -2.97
C ASP A 78 17.10 4.52 -2.24
N LYS A 79 17.03 4.58 -0.90
CA LYS A 79 15.98 3.88 -0.13
C LYS A 79 14.60 4.39 -0.53
N ILE A 80 14.38 5.71 -0.60
CA ILE A 80 13.10 6.31 -1.02
C ILE A 80 12.73 5.89 -2.44
N LYS A 81 13.68 5.91 -3.37
CA LYS A 81 13.47 5.43 -4.75
C LYS A 81 12.99 3.98 -4.79
N ALA A 82 13.62 3.11 -4.00
CA ALA A 82 13.23 1.71 -3.90
C ALA A 82 11.82 1.56 -3.30
N ILE A 83 11.48 2.31 -2.27
CA ILE A 83 10.16 2.33 -1.64
C ILE A 83 9.09 2.72 -2.66
N VAL A 84 9.25 3.85 -3.34
CA VAL A 84 8.30 4.35 -4.34
C VAL A 84 8.10 3.34 -5.47
N LEU A 85 9.17 2.73 -5.98
CA LEU A 85 9.06 1.70 -7.01
C LEU A 85 8.29 0.46 -6.54
N ILE A 86 8.52 0.03 -5.29
CA ILE A 86 7.82 -1.12 -4.71
C ILE A 86 6.36 -0.77 -4.47
N GLU A 87 6.07 0.41 -3.93
CA GLU A 87 4.72 0.89 -3.67
C GLU A 87 3.89 0.90 -4.97
N ILE A 88 4.41 1.50 -6.05
CA ILE A 88 3.74 1.49 -7.36
C ILE A 88 3.49 0.05 -7.82
N LYS A 89 4.49 -0.84 -7.76
CA LYS A 89 4.35 -2.24 -8.18
C LYS A 89 3.26 -2.97 -7.40
N VAL A 90 3.26 -2.83 -6.08
CA VAL A 90 2.29 -3.50 -5.20
C VAL A 90 0.88 -2.95 -5.46
N LEU A 91 0.73 -1.64 -5.56
CA LEU A 91 -0.56 -1.01 -5.77
C LEU A 91 -1.14 -1.30 -7.17
N VAL A 92 -0.31 -1.37 -8.21
CA VAL A 92 -0.76 -1.78 -9.56
C VAL A 92 -1.10 -3.27 -9.59
N GLN A 93 -0.27 -4.12 -9.00
CA GLN A 93 -0.51 -5.57 -8.97
C GLN A 93 -1.74 -5.95 -8.14
N TYR A 94 -2.01 -5.21 -7.08
CA TYR A 94 -3.10 -5.45 -6.12
C TYR A 94 -4.07 -4.26 -6.06
N GLU A 95 -4.55 -3.80 -7.24
CA GLU A 95 -5.48 -2.66 -7.37
C GLU A 95 -6.71 -2.78 -6.47
N SER A 96 -7.29 -3.99 -6.37
CA SER A 96 -8.41 -4.27 -5.46
C SER A 96 -8.05 -4.00 -3.99
N PHE A 97 -6.82 -4.31 -3.57
CA PHE A 97 -6.36 -4.01 -2.22
C PHE A 97 -6.26 -2.51 -1.97
N MET A 98 -5.69 -1.76 -2.93
CA MET A 98 -5.60 -0.30 -2.86
C MET A 98 -7.00 0.33 -2.75
N THR A 99 -7.95 -0.11 -3.59
CA THR A 99 -9.33 0.38 -3.57
C THR A 99 -9.97 0.20 -2.20
N ILE A 100 -9.81 -0.97 -1.58
CA ILE A 100 -10.33 -1.27 -0.25
C ILE A 100 -9.73 -0.34 0.80
N ILE A 101 -8.39 -0.20 0.84
CA ILE A 101 -7.71 0.63 1.83
C ILE A 101 -8.14 2.09 1.71
N LEU A 102 -8.13 2.64 0.48
CA LEU A 102 -8.47 4.03 0.24
C LEU A 102 -9.95 4.34 0.53
N SER A 103 -10.87 3.39 0.29
CA SER A 103 -12.29 3.58 0.62
C SER A 103 -12.55 3.66 2.12
N GLU A 104 -11.70 3.05 2.94
CA GLU A 104 -11.83 3.05 4.40
C GLU A 104 -11.15 4.24 5.09
N ILE A 105 -10.22 4.96 4.46
CA ILE A 105 -9.43 6.02 5.11
C ILE A 105 -10.32 7.08 5.79
N TRP A 106 -11.38 7.50 5.14
CA TRP A 106 -12.26 8.58 5.61
C TRP A 106 -13.47 8.10 6.42
N GLY A 107 -13.60 6.80 6.63
CA GLY A 107 -14.69 6.24 7.41
C GLY A 107 -14.48 6.35 8.93
N ASN A 108 -15.57 6.07 9.69
CA ASN A 108 -15.57 6.10 11.15
C ASN A 108 -15.73 4.70 11.78
N SER A 109 -15.69 3.64 10.98
CA SER A 109 -15.80 2.27 11.46
C SER A 109 -14.52 1.78 12.15
N GLN A 110 -14.61 0.66 12.87
CA GLN A 110 -13.42 0.00 13.41
C GLN A 110 -12.45 -0.44 12.30
N ARG A 111 -12.97 -0.86 11.15
CA ARG A 111 -12.17 -1.17 9.96
C ARG A 111 -11.39 0.06 9.46
N SER A 112 -12.07 1.20 9.41
CA SER A 112 -11.47 2.46 8.98
C SER A 112 -10.34 2.89 9.92
N LYS A 113 -10.54 2.71 11.23
CA LYS A 113 -9.47 2.95 12.21
C LYS A 113 -8.27 2.04 11.95
N MET A 114 -8.50 0.74 11.81
CA MET A 114 -7.46 -0.25 11.54
C MET A 114 -6.68 0.09 10.25
N CYS A 115 -7.36 0.45 9.16
CA CYS A 115 -6.69 0.86 7.92
C CYS A 115 -5.81 2.08 8.12
N ARG A 116 -6.29 3.10 8.87
CA ARG A 116 -5.48 4.29 9.20
C ARG A 116 -4.27 3.93 10.05
N ASP A 117 -4.41 3.05 11.04
CA ASP A 117 -3.30 2.62 11.89
C ASP A 117 -2.19 1.95 11.05
N TYR A 118 -2.55 1.08 10.09
CA TYR A 118 -1.58 0.47 9.17
C TYR A 118 -0.91 1.45 8.21
N ILE A 119 -1.69 2.42 7.68
CA ILE A 119 -1.12 3.48 6.83
C ILE A 119 -0.16 4.34 7.65
N PHE A 120 -0.53 4.68 8.88
CA PHE A 120 0.32 5.45 9.78
C PHE A 120 1.65 4.73 10.05
N GLU A 121 1.62 3.44 10.42
CA GLU A 121 2.84 2.64 10.57
C GLU A 121 3.71 2.59 9.31
N TYR A 122 3.08 2.53 8.15
CA TYR A 122 3.79 2.56 6.87
C TYR A 122 4.47 3.91 6.62
N ILE A 123 3.77 5.01 6.88
CA ILE A 123 4.31 6.36 6.75
C ILE A 123 5.44 6.59 7.75
N GLN A 124 5.31 6.12 9.00
CA GLN A 124 6.38 6.21 10.01
C GLN A 124 7.67 5.52 9.54
N MET A 125 7.57 4.35 8.90
CA MET A 125 8.74 3.67 8.34
C MET A 125 9.45 4.52 7.26
N ILE A 126 8.70 5.29 6.47
CA ILE A 126 9.30 6.23 5.50
C ILE A 126 9.90 7.44 6.23
N GLU A 127 9.22 7.94 7.27
CA GLU A 127 9.66 9.07 8.09
C GLU A 127 11.03 8.81 8.70
N GLU A 128 11.27 7.64 9.30
CA GLU A 128 12.57 7.22 9.84
C GLU A 128 13.70 7.30 8.78
N ILE A 129 13.41 6.90 7.54
CA ILE A 129 14.39 7.00 6.43
C ILE A 129 14.63 8.45 6.02
N VAL A 130 13.60 9.28 6.05
CA VAL A 130 13.72 10.71 5.75
C VAL A 130 14.51 11.43 6.84
N GLU A 131 14.26 11.13 8.12
CA GLU A 131 15.02 11.66 9.26
C GLU A 131 16.51 11.32 9.14
N GLU A 132 16.83 10.04 8.91
CA GLU A 132 18.20 9.59 8.64
C GLU A 132 18.85 10.38 7.49
N GLY A 133 18.09 10.64 6.41
CA GLY A 133 18.58 11.39 5.26
C GLY A 133 18.80 12.87 5.52
N ILE A 134 17.98 13.49 6.35
CA ILE A 134 18.16 14.88 6.79
C ILE A 134 19.40 15.00 7.69
N GLU A 135 19.58 14.06 8.65
CA GLU A 135 20.75 14.04 9.54
C GLU A 135 22.06 13.83 8.77
N LYS A 136 22.03 13.04 7.70
CA LYS A 136 23.18 12.80 6.81
C LYS A 136 23.37 13.88 5.74
N GLU A 137 22.55 14.92 5.73
CA GLU A 137 22.55 15.97 4.70
C GLU A 137 22.32 15.44 3.27
N GLU A 138 21.70 14.28 3.11
CA GLU A 138 21.30 13.70 1.82
C GLU A 138 19.95 14.27 1.32
N ILE A 139 19.08 14.65 2.27
CA ILE A 139 17.74 15.20 2.04
C ILE A 139 17.69 16.64 2.53
N ILE A 140 16.92 17.47 1.84
CA ILE A 140 16.68 18.87 2.23
C ILE A 140 16.11 18.95 3.65
N LYS A 141 16.51 19.98 4.40
CA LYS A 141 16.00 20.23 5.74
C LYS A 141 14.54 20.69 5.69
N ALA A 142 13.62 19.80 6.05
CA ALA A 142 12.16 20.04 6.10
C ALA A 142 11.55 19.14 7.17
N ASN A 143 10.23 19.23 7.39
CA ASN A 143 9.53 18.37 8.32
C ASN A 143 9.46 16.94 7.78
N PRO A 144 10.05 15.91 8.46
CA PRO A 144 10.14 14.56 7.92
C PRO A 144 8.78 13.89 7.74
N ASN A 145 7.81 14.11 8.64
CA ASN A 145 6.50 13.50 8.49
C ASN A 145 5.71 14.07 7.30
N VAL A 146 5.90 15.35 6.95
CA VAL A 146 5.30 15.96 5.76
C VAL A 146 5.90 15.38 4.49
N ILE A 147 7.23 15.17 4.47
CA ILE A 147 7.89 14.50 3.34
C ILE A 147 7.39 13.06 3.20
N ALA A 148 7.36 12.29 4.30
CA ALA A 148 6.94 10.88 4.29
C ALA A 148 5.48 10.71 3.86
N SER A 149 4.56 11.49 4.43
CA SER A 149 3.15 11.50 4.01
C SER A 149 2.97 12.01 2.58
N GLY A 150 3.81 12.96 2.16
CA GLY A 150 3.85 13.45 0.78
C GLY A 150 4.27 12.36 -0.21
N ILE A 151 5.25 11.51 0.11
CA ILE A 151 5.67 10.38 -0.73
C ILE A 151 4.50 9.43 -0.95
N PHE A 152 3.86 8.96 0.13
CA PHE A 152 2.69 8.08 0.06
C PHE A 152 1.54 8.72 -0.73
N GLY A 153 1.19 9.96 -0.38
CA GLY A 153 0.09 10.69 -1.03
C GLY A 153 0.34 10.93 -2.52
N PHE A 154 1.58 11.24 -2.91
CA PHE A 154 1.94 11.48 -4.31
C PHE A 154 1.81 10.21 -5.15
N VAL A 155 2.27 9.06 -4.65
CA VAL A 155 2.12 7.77 -5.33
C VAL A 155 0.65 7.39 -5.46
N CYS A 156 -0.12 7.41 -4.35
CA CYS A 156 -1.54 7.05 -4.35
C CYS A 156 -2.36 7.94 -5.30
N SER A 157 -2.18 9.27 -5.23
CA SER A 157 -2.92 10.21 -6.07
C SER A 157 -2.57 10.08 -7.54
N SER A 158 -1.29 9.87 -7.87
CA SER A 158 -0.84 9.63 -9.24
C SER A 158 -1.44 8.37 -9.83
N LEU A 159 -1.49 7.28 -9.04
CA LEU A 159 -2.11 6.02 -9.46
C LEU A 159 -3.62 6.15 -9.68
N ILE A 160 -4.36 6.78 -8.75
CA ILE A 160 -5.79 7.04 -8.89
C ILE A 160 -6.07 7.81 -10.20
N TYR A 161 -5.27 8.84 -10.47
CA TYR A 161 -5.42 9.64 -11.66
C TYR A 161 -5.17 8.85 -12.96
N LYS A 162 -4.11 8.02 -12.98
CA LYS A 162 -3.78 7.18 -14.15
C LYS A 162 -4.79 6.06 -14.38
N LEU A 163 -5.21 5.34 -13.33
CA LEU A 163 -6.24 4.28 -13.42
C LEU A 163 -7.57 4.79 -14.00
N ARG A 164 -7.87 6.07 -13.84
CA ARG A 164 -9.07 6.69 -14.43
C ARG A 164 -8.95 6.93 -15.94
N ARG A 165 -7.75 7.08 -16.46
CA ARG A 165 -7.47 7.49 -17.85
C ARG A 165 -6.87 6.40 -18.71
N GLU A 166 -6.15 5.48 -18.12
CA GLU A 166 -5.35 4.48 -18.82
C GLU A 166 -5.83 3.09 -18.42
N THR A 167 -5.95 2.20 -19.39
CA THR A 167 -6.32 0.79 -19.17
C THR A 167 -5.12 -0.07 -18.73
N ASN A 168 -3.91 0.43 -18.95
CA ASN A 168 -2.66 -0.22 -18.53
C ASN A 168 -1.68 0.82 -18.01
N ILE A 169 -1.14 0.60 -16.81
CA ILE A 169 -0.14 1.47 -16.19
C ILE A 169 1.24 0.83 -16.33
N GLU A 170 2.10 1.48 -17.10
CA GLU A 170 3.51 1.10 -17.17
C GLU A 170 4.23 1.59 -15.91
N VAL A 171 4.50 0.64 -14.99
CA VAL A 171 5.08 0.90 -13.65
C VAL A 171 6.36 1.72 -13.72
N ILE A 172 7.25 1.39 -14.66
CA ILE A 172 8.56 2.05 -14.80
C ILE A 172 8.41 3.49 -15.28
N ASP A 173 7.47 3.76 -16.15
CA ASP A 173 7.25 5.12 -16.66
C ASP A 173 6.63 6.01 -15.58
N LEU A 174 5.63 5.51 -14.85
CA LEU A 174 5.09 6.23 -13.70
C LEU A 174 6.18 6.49 -12.63
N TYR A 175 7.01 5.48 -12.35
CA TYR A 175 8.13 5.65 -11.40
C TYR A 175 9.08 6.77 -11.86
N LYS A 176 9.50 6.81 -13.13
CA LYS A 176 10.39 7.85 -13.66
C LYS A 176 9.77 9.25 -13.57
N GLU A 177 8.47 9.36 -13.82
CA GLU A 177 7.74 10.63 -13.69
C GLU A 177 7.74 11.11 -12.23
N ILE A 178 7.46 10.23 -11.27
CA ILE A 178 7.48 10.54 -9.84
C ILE A 178 8.91 10.86 -9.36
N GLU A 179 9.90 10.07 -9.77
CA GLU A 179 11.29 10.32 -9.44
C GLU A 179 11.72 11.74 -9.87
N LYS A 180 11.46 12.11 -11.12
CA LYS A 180 11.82 13.42 -11.68
C LYS A 180 11.05 14.57 -11.04
N SER A 181 9.75 14.38 -10.84
CA SER A 181 8.85 15.45 -10.38
C SER A 181 8.94 15.71 -8.89
N PHE A 182 9.26 14.69 -8.09
CA PHE A 182 9.21 14.76 -6.64
C PHE A 182 10.50 14.30 -5.97
N ILE A 183 10.97 13.04 -6.16
CA ILE A 183 12.06 12.47 -5.36
C ILE A 183 13.37 13.23 -5.56
N LEU A 184 13.71 13.59 -6.79
CA LEU A 184 14.95 14.33 -7.07
C LEU A 184 14.95 15.76 -6.50
N LYS A 185 13.78 16.30 -6.12
CA LYS A 185 13.66 17.59 -5.44
C LYS A 185 13.92 17.50 -3.94
N LEU A 186 13.91 16.30 -3.39
CA LEU A 186 14.26 16.07 -1.99
C LEU A 186 15.77 16.02 -1.75
N LYS A 187 16.58 15.85 -2.81
CA LYS A 187 18.04 15.86 -2.67
C LYS A 187 18.53 17.21 -2.12
N ASN A 188 19.35 17.13 -1.08
CA ASN A 188 20.09 18.28 -0.65
C ASN A 188 21.12 18.63 -1.75
N LYS A 189 20.98 19.78 -2.36
CA LYS A 189 22.00 20.31 -3.27
C LYS A 189 23.10 20.85 -2.38
N ARG A 190 24.16 20.05 -2.15
CA ARG A 190 25.44 20.66 -1.77
C ARG A 190 25.76 21.62 -2.91
N GLU A 191 25.98 22.89 -2.59
CA GLU A 191 26.48 23.84 -3.56
C GLU A 191 27.71 23.21 -4.19
N GLU A 192 27.67 22.95 -5.49
CA GLU A 192 28.84 22.63 -6.29
C GLU A 192 29.64 23.94 -6.33
N GLU A 193 30.50 24.14 -5.31
CA GLU A 193 31.64 25.07 -5.41
C GLU A 193 32.80 24.42 -6.15
#